data_ae60406aa43bf57d819a0ed9576fcbae
#
_entry.id   ae60406aa43bf57d819a0ed9576fcbae
#
_cell.length_a   1.000
_cell.length_b   1.000
_cell.length_c   1.000
_cell.angle_alpha   90.00
_cell.angle_beta   90.00
_cell.angle_gamma   90.00
#
_symmetry.space_group_name_H-M   'P 1'
#
loop_
_entity.id
_entity.type
_entity.pdbx_description
1 polymer ?
#
loop_
_entity_poly.entity_id
_entity_poly.type
_entity_poly.pdbx_seq_one_letter_code
_entity_poly.pdbx_strand_id
1 'polypeptide(L)'
;MKDSDEMLKMARKISAIVFLFFFSSHLSMASAAVIKAEMIKAAVKSHIEKNMPWQQGAMRVEFPGKVLDLSLPGKKISYRVLSNRHADFIGDSSFFIRFYENDTFLEQKTIKARLEVSMGVVVSAKSLPRNIRIDRNDVKLIKRWFNRTPSNIISSLDDVVGMKLRTSVKSNTQIKRNMVRSIPMVKRGKPVKIIFDNGLMSITTIGQSQQDGMHGDLVKVKNVSSRKMIYARVMGNSLVRMEF
;
A
#
# COMPACT_ATOMS: atom_id res chain seq x y z
N MET A 1 -79.62 53.77 4.48
CA MET A 1 -78.79 53.24 5.56
C MET A 1 -78.72 51.68 5.55
N LYS A 2 -79.40 51.03 4.56
CA LYS A 2 -79.42 49.57 4.46
C LYS A 2 -78.48 49.00 3.42
N ASP A 3 -78.01 49.84 2.48
CA ASP A 3 -77.09 49.42 1.39
C ASP A 3 -75.58 49.40 1.77
N SER A 4 -75.18 50.20 2.77
CA SER A 4 -73.79 50.19 3.22
C SER A 4 -73.38 48.96 4.02
N ASP A 5 -74.35 48.34 4.72
CA ASP A 5 -74.06 47.12 5.50
C ASP A 5 -73.99 45.83 4.61
N GLU A 6 -74.74 45.81 3.50
CA GLU A 6 -74.65 44.71 2.52
C GLU A 6 -73.27 44.80 1.75
N MET A 7 -72.85 45.97 1.35
CA MET A 7 -71.54 46.16 0.70
C MET A 7 -70.40 45.81 1.63
N LEU A 8 -70.49 46.12 2.92
CA LEU A 8 -69.43 45.76 3.90
C LEU A 8 -69.37 44.25 4.17
N LYS A 9 -70.53 43.58 4.17
CA LYS A 9 -70.60 42.10 4.29
C LYS A 9 -70.05 41.40 3.04
N MET A 10 -70.30 41.96 1.84
CA MET A 10 -69.79 41.44 0.58
C MET A 10 -68.28 41.65 0.45
N ALA A 11 -67.77 42.80 0.85
CA ALA A 11 -66.32 43.08 0.89
C ALA A 11 -65.56 42.18 1.88
N ARG A 12 -66.18 41.86 3.07
CA ARG A 12 -65.61 40.92 4.03
C ARG A 12 -65.60 39.47 3.51
N LYS A 13 -66.62 39.04 2.76
CA LYS A 13 -66.65 37.73 2.14
C LYS A 13 -65.66 37.58 1.01
N ILE A 14 -65.47 38.61 0.18
CA ILE A 14 -64.46 38.62 -0.89
C ILE A 14 -63.03 38.66 -0.29
N SER A 15 -62.77 39.40 0.77
CA SER A 15 -61.50 39.44 1.48
C SER A 15 -61.14 38.08 2.10
N ALA A 16 -62.14 37.34 2.66
CA ALA A 16 -61.95 36.03 3.24
C ALA A 16 -61.66 34.97 2.16
N ILE A 17 -62.27 35.06 0.96
CA ILE A 17 -62.04 34.13 -0.16
C ILE A 17 -60.68 34.42 -0.79
N VAL A 18 -60.23 35.65 -0.93
CA VAL A 18 -58.91 35.98 -1.44
C VAL A 18 -57.82 35.59 -0.44
N PHE A 19 -58.04 35.63 0.88
CA PHE A 19 -57.07 35.15 1.87
C PHE A 19 -57.02 33.59 1.94
N LEU A 20 -58.05 32.91 1.57
CA LEU A 20 -58.06 31.41 1.49
C LEU A 20 -57.33 30.91 0.24
N PHE A 21 -57.26 31.72 -0.80
CA PHE A 21 -56.61 31.32 -2.07
C PHE A 21 -55.10 31.61 -2.06
N PHE A 22 -54.59 32.47 -1.18
CA PHE A 22 -53.16 32.73 -1.07
C PHE A 22 -52.42 31.81 -0.09
N PHE A 23 -53.13 30.93 0.65
CA PHE A 23 -52.56 29.91 1.49
C PHE A 23 -52.51 28.53 0.82
N SER A 24 -52.63 28.48 -0.50
CA SER A 24 -52.15 27.38 -1.32
C SER A 24 -50.63 27.43 -1.34
N SER A 25 -50.01 27.31 -0.16
CA SER A 25 -48.63 27.08 0.00
C SER A 25 -48.22 25.91 -0.90
N HIS A 26 -47.38 26.17 -1.84
CA HIS A 26 -46.64 25.18 -2.61
C HIS A 26 -46.03 24.20 -1.61
N LEU A 27 -46.70 23.11 -1.31
CA LEU A 27 -46.04 21.92 -0.78
C LEU A 27 -45.15 21.46 -1.93
N SER A 28 -43.96 22.09 -2.04
CA SER A 28 -42.86 21.53 -2.81
C SER A 28 -42.60 20.16 -2.23
N MET A 29 -43.12 19.11 -2.88
CA MET A 29 -42.71 17.75 -2.59
C MET A 29 -41.20 17.73 -2.80
N ALA A 30 -40.45 17.88 -1.73
CA ALA A 30 -38.99 17.75 -1.75
C ALA A 30 -38.73 16.32 -2.24
N SER A 31 -38.36 16.19 -3.51
CA SER A 31 -37.94 14.91 -4.08
C SER A 31 -36.68 14.48 -3.34
N ALA A 32 -36.77 13.39 -2.60
CA ALA A 32 -35.66 12.80 -1.91
C ALA A 32 -35.00 11.74 -2.81
N ALA A 33 -33.71 11.86 -3.05
CA ALA A 33 -32.93 10.82 -3.68
C ALA A 33 -32.45 9.82 -2.62
N VAL A 34 -32.72 8.53 -2.84
CA VAL A 34 -32.25 7.45 -1.96
C VAL A 34 -30.98 6.86 -2.55
N ILE A 35 -29.87 7.04 -1.84
CA ILE A 35 -28.58 6.45 -2.18
C ILE A 35 -28.43 5.14 -1.43
N LYS A 36 -28.38 4.05 -2.18
CA LYS A 36 -28.27 2.70 -1.62
C LYS A 36 -26.91 2.49 -0.95
N ALA A 37 -26.90 1.77 0.17
CA ALA A 37 -25.69 1.37 0.89
C ALA A 37 -24.65 0.70 -0.03
N GLU A 38 -25.11 -0.11 -0.98
CA GLU A 38 -24.21 -0.78 -1.95
C GLU A 38 -23.52 0.22 -2.89
N MET A 39 -24.17 1.31 -3.30
CA MET A 39 -23.52 2.37 -4.08
C MET A 39 -22.45 3.07 -3.25
N ILE A 40 -22.71 3.33 -1.97
CA ILE A 40 -21.75 3.93 -1.04
C ILE A 40 -20.50 3.04 -0.91
N LYS A 41 -20.70 1.74 -0.67
CA LYS A 41 -19.61 0.76 -0.59
C LYS A 41 -18.83 0.66 -1.91
N ALA A 42 -19.52 0.62 -3.05
CA ALA A 42 -18.89 0.57 -4.37
C ALA A 42 -18.05 1.82 -4.65
N ALA A 43 -18.53 3.02 -4.28
CA ALA A 43 -17.81 4.26 -4.42
C ALA A 43 -16.50 4.27 -3.61
N VAL A 44 -16.55 3.81 -2.35
CA VAL A 44 -15.35 3.67 -1.50
C VAL A 44 -14.40 2.65 -2.09
N LYS A 45 -14.89 1.48 -2.49
CA LYS A 45 -14.06 0.42 -3.11
C LYS A 45 -13.38 0.92 -4.37
N SER A 46 -14.10 1.59 -5.28
CA SER A 46 -13.51 2.18 -6.49
C SER A 46 -12.46 3.25 -6.18
N HIS A 47 -12.69 4.08 -5.15
CA HIS A 47 -11.71 5.07 -4.70
C HIS A 47 -10.43 4.41 -4.20
N ILE A 48 -10.55 3.33 -3.42
CA ILE A 48 -9.43 2.54 -2.93
C ILE A 48 -8.66 1.96 -4.11
N GLU A 49 -9.33 1.25 -5.03
CA GLU A 49 -8.71 0.60 -6.19
C GLU A 49 -7.96 1.58 -7.11
N LYS A 50 -8.46 2.82 -7.25
CA LYS A 50 -7.81 3.86 -8.07
C LYS A 50 -6.58 4.51 -7.42
N ASN A 51 -6.54 4.55 -6.08
CA ASN A 51 -5.51 5.28 -5.35
C ASN A 51 -4.49 4.38 -4.64
N MET A 52 -4.65 3.06 -4.74
CA MET A 52 -3.72 2.11 -4.13
C MET A 52 -2.58 1.71 -5.07
N PRO A 53 -1.37 1.53 -4.52
CA PRO A 53 -0.21 1.06 -5.29
C PRO A 53 -0.23 -0.45 -5.56
N TRP A 54 -1.27 -1.18 -5.14
CA TRP A 54 -1.34 -2.64 -5.19
C TRP A 54 -2.02 -3.15 -6.46
N GLN A 55 -1.58 -4.31 -6.96
CA GLN A 55 -2.19 -4.93 -8.14
C GLN A 55 -3.65 -5.33 -7.89
N GLN A 56 -4.49 -5.19 -8.91
CA GLN A 56 -5.87 -5.65 -8.86
C GLN A 56 -5.94 -7.15 -8.51
N GLY A 57 -6.88 -7.52 -7.62
CA GLY A 57 -7.04 -8.89 -7.14
C GLY A 57 -6.16 -9.28 -5.95
N ALA A 58 -5.16 -8.46 -5.58
CA ALA A 58 -4.35 -8.67 -4.39
C ALA A 58 -4.94 -8.00 -3.13
N MET A 59 -6.19 -7.53 -3.20
CA MET A 59 -6.82 -6.76 -2.15
C MET A 59 -8.19 -7.32 -1.77
N ARG A 60 -8.51 -7.24 -0.48
CA ARG A 60 -9.81 -7.55 0.09
C ARG A 60 -10.28 -6.36 0.90
N VAL A 61 -11.51 -5.88 0.64
CA VAL A 61 -12.13 -4.76 1.35
C VAL A 61 -13.36 -5.27 2.08
N GLU A 62 -13.40 -5.06 3.38
CA GLU A 62 -14.54 -5.36 4.24
C GLU A 62 -15.06 -4.08 4.88
N PHE A 63 -16.38 -4.00 5.09
CA PHE A 63 -17.04 -2.89 5.77
C PHE A 63 -17.52 -3.38 7.14
N PRO A 64 -16.75 -3.18 8.23
CA PRO A 64 -17.03 -3.76 9.54
C PRO A 64 -18.26 -3.15 10.24
N GLY A 65 -18.83 -2.08 9.68
CA GLY A 65 -20.02 -1.42 10.19
C GLY A 65 -21.23 -1.57 9.27
N LYS A 66 -22.44 -1.37 9.82
CA LYS A 66 -23.64 -1.29 9.01
C LYS A 66 -23.64 0.01 8.22
N VAL A 67 -23.53 -0.08 6.90
CA VAL A 67 -23.75 1.04 5.99
C VAL A 67 -25.23 1.07 5.66
N LEU A 68 -25.90 2.18 5.95
CA LEU A 68 -27.34 2.35 5.71
C LEU A 68 -27.59 3.10 4.42
N ASP A 69 -28.75 2.89 3.84
CA ASP A 69 -29.25 3.73 2.76
C ASP A 69 -29.37 5.17 3.27
N LEU A 70 -29.07 6.14 2.41
CA LEU A 70 -29.08 7.55 2.73
C LEU A 70 -30.14 8.25 1.89
N SER A 71 -31.07 8.94 2.54
CA SER A 71 -32.04 9.81 1.87
C SER A 71 -31.57 11.25 1.92
N LEU A 72 -31.37 11.86 0.76
CA LEU A 72 -30.92 13.23 0.63
C LEU A 72 -31.94 14.06 -0.13
N PRO A 73 -32.16 15.34 0.25
CA PRO A 73 -33.00 16.23 -0.54
C PRO A 73 -32.35 16.47 -1.91
N GLY A 74 -33.16 16.46 -2.98
CA GLY A 74 -32.70 16.72 -4.33
C GLY A 74 -32.90 15.55 -5.30
N LYS A 75 -32.66 15.82 -6.59
CA LYS A 75 -32.86 14.85 -7.69
C LYS A 75 -31.55 14.38 -8.32
N LYS A 76 -30.55 15.25 -8.39
CA LYS A 76 -29.26 14.97 -9.02
C LYS A 76 -28.13 15.06 -7.99
N ILE A 77 -27.89 13.94 -7.30
CA ILE A 77 -26.86 13.89 -6.27
C ILE A 77 -25.53 13.42 -6.90
N SER A 78 -24.51 14.25 -6.76
CA SER A 78 -23.11 13.88 -7.03
C SER A 78 -22.39 13.59 -5.72
N TYR A 79 -21.27 12.87 -5.80
CA TYR A 79 -20.46 12.57 -4.60
C TYR A 79 -18.97 12.63 -4.88
N ARG A 80 -18.20 12.91 -3.83
CA ARG A 80 -16.73 12.84 -3.81
C ARG A 80 -16.30 12.00 -2.63
N VAL A 81 -15.40 11.04 -2.88
CA VAL A 81 -14.79 10.23 -1.82
C VAL A 81 -13.43 10.83 -1.47
N LEU A 82 -13.19 11.03 -0.20
CA LEU A 82 -11.97 11.58 0.36
C LEU A 82 -11.38 10.58 1.35
N SER A 83 -10.07 10.51 1.38
CA SER A 83 -9.30 9.70 2.33
C SER A 83 -8.13 10.48 2.88
N ASN A 84 -7.50 9.98 3.93
CA ASN A 84 -6.28 10.60 4.44
C ASN A 84 -5.15 10.38 3.41
N ARG A 85 -4.45 11.44 3.01
CA ARG A 85 -3.48 11.45 1.89
C ARG A 85 -2.25 10.54 2.08
N HIS A 86 -1.96 10.11 3.30
CA HIS A 86 -0.76 9.32 3.63
C HIS A 86 -1.07 7.87 4.04
N ALA A 87 -2.30 7.40 3.82
CA ALA A 87 -2.68 6.04 4.19
C ALA A 87 -2.32 5.07 3.05
N ASP A 88 -1.60 4.01 3.37
CA ASP A 88 -1.45 2.82 2.53
C ASP A 88 -2.75 2.01 2.45
N PHE A 89 -3.78 2.49 3.13
CA PHE A 89 -5.11 1.92 3.31
C PHE A 89 -5.15 0.52 3.94
N ILE A 90 -4.02 -0.09 4.26
CA ILE A 90 -3.99 -1.42 4.88
C ILE A 90 -4.47 -1.32 6.33
N GLY A 91 -5.38 -2.23 6.71
CA GLY A 91 -6.02 -2.26 8.02
C GLY A 91 -7.29 -1.44 8.08
N ASP A 92 -7.61 -0.92 9.25
CA ASP A 92 -8.81 -0.13 9.48
C ASP A 92 -8.60 1.31 9.01
N SER A 93 -9.36 1.71 8.00
CA SER A 93 -9.29 3.04 7.39
C SER A 93 -10.66 3.70 7.37
N SER A 94 -10.69 5.04 7.43
CA SER A 94 -11.90 5.84 7.34
C SER A 94 -11.91 6.64 6.05
N PHE A 95 -13.04 6.60 5.37
CA PHE A 95 -13.31 7.33 4.14
C PHE A 95 -14.44 8.31 4.37
N PHE A 96 -14.34 9.50 3.81
CA PHE A 96 -15.37 10.52 3.90
C PHE A 96 -16.03 10.64 2.53
N ILE A 97 -17.35 10.45 2.47
CA ILE A 97 -18.13 10.67 1.26
C ILE A 97 -18.89 11.96 1.45
N ARG A 98 -18.65 12.94 0.59
CA ARG A 98 -19.38 14.20 0.52
C ARG A 98 -20.37 14.15 -0.62
N PHE A 99 -21.61 14.47 -0.32
CA PHE A 99 -22.70 14.54 -1.28
C PHE A 99 -23.04 15.97 -1.63
N TYR A 100 -23.35 16.20 -2.89
CA TYR A 100 -23.64 17.51 -3.44
C TYR A 100 -24.86 17.46 -4.37
N GLU A 101 -25.63 18.53 -4.42
CA GLU A 101 -26.61 18.80 -5.47
C GLU A 101 -26.21 20.09 -6.18
N ASN A 102 -26.04 20.05 -7.51
CA ASN A 102 -25.59 21.20 -8.31
C ASN A 102 -24.40 21.93 -7.67
N ASP A 103 -23.37 21.18 -7.24
CA ASP A 103 -22.16 21.63 -6.53
C ASP A 103 -22.39 22.22 -5.11
N THR A 104 -23.63 22.29 -4.62
CA THR A 104 -23.94 22.67 -3.26
C THR A 104 -23.74 21.48 -2.33
N PHE A 105 -22.95 21.64 -1.27
CA PHE A 105 -22.74 20.61 -0.26
C PHE A 105 -24.02 20.29 0.50
N LEU A 106 -24.38 19.01 0.61
CA LEU A 106 -25.53 18.52 1.34
C LEU A 106 -25.14 17.84 2.64
N GLU A 107 -24.33 16.80 2.54
CA GLU A 107 -23.99 15.97 3.70
C GLU A 107 -22.65 15.27 3.52
N GLN A 108 -22.01 14.89 4.64
CA GLN A 108 -20.84 14.04 4.68
C GLN A 108 -21.08 12.82 5.54
N LYS A 109 -20.75 11.64 5.00
CA LYS A 109 -20.76 10.38 5.76
C LYS A 109 -19.33 9.86 5.91
N THR A 110 -19.07 9.28 7.08
CA THR A 110 -17.82 8.55 7.34
C THR A 110 -18.08 7.06 7.21
N ILE A 111 -17.34 6.41 6.34
CA ILE A 111 -17.41 4.98 6.09
C ILE A 111 -16.11 4.34 6.57
N LYS A 112 -16.22 3.39 7.49
CA LYS A 112 -15.11 2.56 7.94
C LYS A 112 -14.95 1.38 6.99
N ALA A 113 -13.72 1.14 6.53
CA ALA A 113 -13.38 -0.04 5.74
C ALA A 113 -12.13 -0.69 6.33
N ARG A 114 -12.09 -2.01 6.30
CA ARG A 114 -10.92 -2.82 6.65
C ARG A 114 -10.35 -3.39 5.37
N LEU A 115 -9.06 -3.11 5.14
CA LEU A 115 -8.37 -3.56 3.96
C LEU A 115 -7.29 -4.58 4.33
N GLU A 116 -7.32 -5.69 3.61
CA GLU A 116 -6.26 -6.69 3.63
C GLU A 116 -5.60 -6.79 2.26
N VAL A 117 -4.29 -6.95 2.27
CA VAL A 117 -3.49 -7.09 1.05
C VAL A 117 -2.81 -8.45 1.04
N SER A 118 -2.92 -9.16 -0.10
CA SER A 118 -2.22 -10.42 -0.33
C SER A 118 -0.84 -10.15 -0.90
N MET A 119 0.19 -10.60 -0.21
CA MET A 119 1.58 -10.49 -0.64
C MET A 119 2.28 -11.83 -0.63
N GLY A 120 3.21 -12.01 -1.58
CA GLY A 120 4.16 -13.12 -1.56
C GLY A 120 5.12 -12.97 -0.38
N VAL A 121 5.30 -14.04 0.39
CA VAL A 121 6.29 -14.09 1.47
C VAL A 121 7.08 -15.38 1.40
N VAL A 122 8.37 -15.28 1.66
CA VAL A 122 9.24 -16.46 1.74
C VAL A 122 9.05 -17.11 3.10
N VAL A 123 8.78 -18.41 3.07
CA VAL A 123 8.70 -19.26 4.26
C VAL A 123 9.64 -20.44 4.15
N SER A 124 10.09 -20.98 5.28
CA SER A 124 10.87 -22.22 5.32
C SER A 124 10.00 -23.40 4.88
N ALA A 125 10.54 -24.24 4.00
CA ALA A 125 9.88 -25.49 3.58
C ALA A 125 9.97 -26.59 4.66
N LYS A 126 11.04 -26.56 5.45
CA LYS A 126 11.33 -27.50 6.56
C LYS A 126 11.93 -26.75 7.74
N SER A 127 12.17 -27.42 8.85
CA SER A 127 12.92 -26.85 9.99
C SER A 127 14.38 -26.65 9.61
N LEU A 128 14.91 -25.45 9.85
CA LEU A 128 16.26 -25.05 9.50
C LEU A 128 17.02 -24.59 10.75
N PRO A 129 18.22 -25.13 11.01
CA PRO A 129 19.03 -24.72 12.15
C PRO A 129 19.69 -23.33 11.90
N ARG A 130 20.14 -22.72 12.98
CA ARG A 130 20.96 -21.50 12.95
C ARG A 130 22.26 -21.71 12.16
N ASN A 131 22.72 -20.68 11.47
CA ASN A 131 23.95 -20.63 10.70
C ASN A 131 23.99 -21.51 9.42
N ILE A 132 22.89 -22.21 9.06
CA ILE A 132 22.82 -22.88 7.78
C ILE A 132 22.79 -21.87 6.63
N ARG A 133 23.42 -22.22 5.51
CA ARG A 133 23.23 -21.53 4.23
C ARG A 133 21.89 -22.01 3.64
N ILE A 134 21.05 -21.08 3.25
CA ILE A 134 19.72 -21.37 2.72
C ILE A 134 19.86 -21.76 1.24
N ASP A 135 19.39 -22.94 0.90
CA ASP A 135 19.27 -23.42 -0.47
C ASP A 135 17.84 -23.20 -1.01
N ARG A 136 17.68 -23.26 -2.33
CA ARG A 136 16.37 -23.02 -2.96
C ARG A 136 15.28 -23.99 -2.47
N ASN A 137 15.66 -25.24 -2.15
CA ASN A 137 14.74 -26.27 -1.64
C ASN A 137 14.39 -26.11 -0.15
N ASP A 138 15.08 -25.23 0.56
CA ASP A 138 14.83 -24.95 1.96
C ASP A 138 13.69 -23.95 2.17
N VAL A 139 13.28 -23.26 1.11
CA VAL A 139 12.34 -22.14 1.15
C VAL A 139 11.30 -22.26 0.03
N LYS A 140 10.13 -21.68 0.27
CA LYS A 140 9.06 -21.56 -0.71
C LYS A 140 8.39 -20.19 -0.60
N LEU A 141 7.85 -19.71 -1.71
CA LEU A 141 7.05 -18.49 -1.77
C LEU A 141 5.58 -18.88 -1.57
N ILE A 142 4.90 -18.24 -0.63
CA ILE A 142 3.46 -18.40 -0.41
C ILE A 142 2.78 -17.04 -0.38
N LYS A 143 1.51 -16.97 -0.74
CA LYS A 143 0.68 -15.78 -0.57
C LYS A 143 0.11 -15.75 0.83
N ARG A 144 0.18 -14.58 1.51
CA ARG A 144 -0.46 -14.31 2.81
C ARG A 144 -1.22 -13.00 2.77
N TRP A 145 -2.31 -12.95 3.51
CA TRP A 145 -3.10 -11.75 3.73
C TRP A 145 -2.56 -10.98 4.93
N PHE A 146 -2.49 -9.66 4.80
CA PHE A 146 -1.99 -8.75 5.83
C PHE A 146 -3.01 -7.64 6.03
N ASN A 147 -3.35 -7.39 7.29
CA ASN A 147 -4.22 -6.30 7.75
C ASN A 147 -3.42 -5.12 8.33
N ARG A 148 -2.13 -5.11 8.15
CA ARG A 148 -1.20 -4.00 8.45
C ARG A 148 0.02 -4.13 7.56
N THR A 149 0.67 -3.02 7.27
CA THR A 149 1.91 -3.02 6.46
C THR A 149 2.97 -3.86 7.16
N PRO A 150 3.37 -4.99 6.58
CA PRO A 150 4.37 -5.83 7.21
C PRO A 150 5.76 -5.25 7.02
N SER A 151 6.55 -5.22 8.10
CA SER A 151 7.95 -4.84 8.08
C SER A 151 8.86 -6.05 7.85
N ASN A 152 10.01 -5.82 7.22
CA ASN A 152 11.07 -6.82 7.07
C ASN A 152 10.67 -8.09 6.30
N ILE A 153 9.68 -8.02 5.40
CA ILE A 153 9.33 -9.14 4.54
C ILE A 153 10.40 -9.37 3.47
N ILE A 154 10.50 -10.63 3.05
CA ILE A 154 11.23 -11.04 1.86
C ILE A 154 10.19 -11.63 0.91
N SER A 155 10.06 -11.04 -0.28
CA SER A 155 9.05 -11.38 -1.27
C SER A 155 9.59 -12.14 -2.48
N SER A 156 10.92 -12.33 -2.57
CA SER A 156 11.57 -13.13 -3.60
C SER A 156 12.45 -14.21 -2.97
N LEU A 157 12.47 -15.40 -3.57
CA LEU A 157 13.38 -16.48 -3.19
C LEU A 157 14.85 -16.09 -3.41
N ASP A 158 15.12 -15.33 -4.46
CA ASP A 158 16.48 -14.91 -4.82
C ASP A 158 17.09 -13.95 -3.78
N ASP A 159 16.23 -13.24 -3.01
CA ASP A 159 16.67 -12.38 -1.92
C ASP A 159 17.16 -13.14 -0.68
N VAL A 160 16.95 -14.45 -0.60
CA VAL A 160 17.27 -15.25 0.60
C VAL A 160 18.15 -16.47 0.29
N VAL A 161 18.07 -17.00 -0.92
CA VAL A 161 18.91 -18.12 -1.34
C VAL A 161 20.39 -17.71 -1.30
N GLY A 162 21.22 -18.56 -0.69
CA GLY A 162 22.64 -18.28 -0.49
C GLY A 162 22.97 -17.49 0.79
N MET A 163 21.97 -16.89 1.45
CA MET A 163 22.16 -16.25 2.76
C MET A 163 22.30 -17.25 3.91
N LYS A 164 22.79 -16.83 5.04
CA LYS A 164 22.83 -17.63 6.29
C LYS A 164 21.75 -17.18 7.25
N LEU A 165 21.10 -18.18 7.89
CA LEU A 165 20.18 -17.93 9.00
C LEU A 165 20.94 -17.43 10.24
N ARG A 166 20.40 -16.38 10.89
CA ARG A 166 20.89 -15.90 12.20
C ARG A 166 20.31 -16.67 13.37
N THR A 167 19.14 -17.31 13.18
CA THR A 167 18.37 -18.04 14.18
C THR A 167 17.76 -19.29 13.57
N SER A 168 17.48 -20.31 14.36
CA SER A 168 16.75 -21.50 13.92
C SER A 168 15.31 -21.12 13.58
N VAL A 169 14.72 -21.73 12.57
CA VAL A 169 13.32 -21.55 12.16
C VAL A 169 12.64 -22.90 11.99
N LYS A 170 11.37 -22.99 12.41
CA LYS A 170 10.54 -24.19 12.20
C LYS A 170 9.99 -24.18 10.77
N SER A 171 9.50 -25.34 10.29
CA SER A 171 8.79 -25.44 9.02
C SER A 171 7.63 -24.45 8.93
N ASN A 172 7.36 -23.92 7.73
CA ASN A 172 6.33 -22.89 7.45
C ASN A 172 6.49 -21.55 8.19
N THR A 173 7.67 -21.29 8.77
CA THR A 173 7.98 -20.02 9.41
C THR A 173 8.35 -18.99 8.34
N GLN A 174 7.75 -17.81 8.41
CA GLN A 174 8.11 -16.68 7.54
C GLN A 174 9.55 -16.23 7.82
N ILE A 175 10.37 -16.21 6.78
CA ILE A 175 11.73 -15.70 6.86
C ILE A 175 11.70 -14.18 6.69
N LYS A 176 12.17 -13.48 7.71
CA LYS A 176 12.26 -12.02 7.72
C LYS A 176 13.69 -11.57 7.43
N ARG A 177 13.85 -10.34 6.93
CA ARG A 177 15.15 -9.77 6.58
C ARG A 177 16.14 -9.75 7.76
N ASN A 178 15.66 -9.53 8.98
CA ASN A 178 16.48 -9.57 10.20
C ASN A 178 16.91 -10.99 10.64
N MET A 179 16.28 -12.04 10.11
CA MET A 179 16.61 -13.45 10.40
C MET A 179 17.74 -13.99 9.52
N VAL A 180 18.14 -13.27 8.51
CA VAL A 180 19.16 -13.69 7.56
C VAL A 180 20.35 -12.72 7.54
N ARG A 181 21.47 -13.21 7.05
CA ARG A 181 22.67 -12.39 6.79
C ARG A 181 23.32 -12.85 5.50
N SER A 182 23.83 -11.92 4.76
CA SER A 182 24.64 -12.20 3.58
C SER A 182 25.97 -12.83 3.98
N ILE A 183 26.52 -13.65 3.11
CA ILE A 183 27.84 -14.24 3.24
C ILE A 183 28.77 -13.45 2.33
N PRO A 184 29.78 -12.74 2.84
CA PRO A 184 30.71 -12.02 2.00
C PRO A 184 31.49 -13.01 1.11
N MET A 185 31.60 -12.69 -0.18
CA MET A 185 32.37 -13.47 -1.16
C MET A 185 33.88 -13.29 -0.97
N VAL A 186 34.24 -12.13 -0.47
CA VAL A 186 35.62 -11.79 -0.08
C VAL A 186 35.61 -11.45 1.40
N LYS A 187 36.50 -12.07 2.18
CA LYS A 187 36.60 -11.84 3.63
C LYS A 187 37.92 -11.15 3.98
N ARG A 188 37.82 -10.21 4.92
CA ARG A 188 39.00 -9.53 5.48
C ARG A 188 40.07 -10.52 5.95
N GLY A 189 41.30 -10.25 5.60
CA GLY A 189 42.46 -11.07 5.97
C GLY A 189 42.60 -12.35 5.16
N LYS A 190 41.64 -12.68 4.27
CA LYS A 190 41.74 -13.91 3.43
C LYS A 190 42.38 -13.59 2.07
N PRO A 191 43.09 -14.58 1.49
CA PRO A 191 43.65 -14.46 0.15
C PRO A 191 42.56 -14.31 -0.89
N VAL A 192 42.80 -13.50 -1.91
CA VAL A 192 41.94 -13.27 -3.05
C VAL A 192 42.75 -13.30 -4.34
N LYS A 193 42.16 -13.81 -5.40
CA LYS A 193 42.71 -13.74 -6.75
C LYS A 193 42.36 -12.37 -7.34
N ILE A 194 43.37 -11.61 -7.71
CA ILE A 194 43.24 -10.31 -8.37
C ILE A 194 43.39 -10.54 -9.87
N ILE A 195 42.38 -10.12 -10.64
CA ILE A 195 42.46 -10.10 -12.10
C ILE A 195 42.58 -8.64 -12.55
N PHE A 196 43.54 -8.38 -13.37
CA PHE A 196 43.67 -7.18 -14.15
C PHE A 196 43.49 -7.53 -15.61
N ASP A 197 42.58 -6.87 -16.28
CA ASP A 197 42.23 -7.14 -17.67
C ASP A 197 41.85 -5.82 -18.36
N ASN A 198 42.63 -5.44 -19.37
CA ASN A 198 42.38 -4.23 -20.17
C ASN A 198 42.04 -4.55 -21.64
N GLY A 199 41.72 -5.80 -21.95
CA GLY A 199 41.40 -6.28 -23.32
C GLY A 199 42.61 -6.62 -24.17
N LEU A 200 43.80 -6.07 -23.85
CA LEU A 200 45.05 -6.38 -24.55
C LEU A 200 45.94 -7.34 -23.73
N MET A 201 45.83 -7.28 -22.43
CA MET A 201 46.63 -8.05 -21.49
C MET A 201 45.79 -8.43 -20.27
N SER A 202 45.89 -9.69 -19.85
CA SER A 202 45.27 -10.17 -18.60
C SER A 202 46.37 -10.64 -17.64
N ILE A 203 46.41 -10.05 -16.46
CA ILE A 203 47.34 -10.40 -15.38
C ILE A 203 46.56 -10.93 -14.20
N THR A 204 47.03 -12.03 -13.65
CA THR A 204 46.51 -12.60 -12.43
C THR A 204 47.55 -12.61 -11.34
N THR A 205 47.18 -12.17 -10.12
CA THR A 205 48.06 -12.20 -8.97
C THR A 205 47.27 -12.47 -7.69
N ILE A 206 47.94 -12.73 -6.59
CA ILE A 206 47.31 -12.98 -5.28
C ILE A 206 47.44 -11.72 -4.42
N GLY A 207 46.33 -11.38 -3.78
CA GLY A 207 46.25 -10.33 -2.77
C GLY A 207 45.61 -10.84 -1.48
N GLN A 208 45.66 -10.00 -0.45
CA GLN A 208 44.95 -10.20 0.81
C GLN A 208 43.93 -9.09 0.97
N SER A 209 42.64 -9.48 1.09
CA SER A 209 41.60 -8.50 1.32
C SER A 209 41.72 -7.81 2.67
N GLN A 210 41.52 -6.49 2.70
CA GLN A 210 41.54 -5.70 3.93
C GLN A 210 40.15 -5.44 4.51
N GLN A 211 39.10 -5.87 3.79
CA GLN A 211 37.69 -5.73 4.22
C GLN A 211 36.84 -6.85 3.64
N ASP A 212 35.66 -7.06 4.25
CA ASP A 212 34.64 -7.96 3.69
C ASP A 212 34.02 -7.30 2.44
N GLY A 213 33.63 -8.11 1.44
CA GLY A 213 32.95 -7.62 0.24
C GLY A 213 31.97 -8.63 -0.33
N MET A 214 30.84 -8.10 -0.78
CA MET A 214 29.81 -8.80 -1.55
C MET A 214 30.10 -8.69 -3.05
N HIS A 215 29.38 -9.43 -3.88
CA HIS A 215 29.48 -9.27 -5.34
C HIS A 215 29.23 -7.80 -5.74
N GLY A 216 30.10 -7.25 -6.54
CA GLY A 216 30.01 -5.87 -7.01
C GLY A 216 30.64 -4.82 -6.08
N ASP A 217 30.95 -5.14 -4.82
CA ASP A 217 31.58 -4.21 -3.90
C ASP A 217 33.03 -3.89 -4.32
N LEU A 218 33.40 -2.62 -4.15
CA LEU A 218 34.78 -2.19 -4.29
C LEU A 218 35.52 -2.41 -2.96
N VAL A 219 36.50 -3.30 -2.97
CA VAL A 219 37.26 -3.68 -1.77
C VAL A 219 38.72 -3.29 -1.86
N LYS A 220 39.31 -2.93 -0.73
CA LYS A 220 40.74 -2.65 -0.60
C LYS A 220 41.49 -3.97 -0.44
N VAL A 221 42.46 -4.21 -1.31
CA VAL A 221 43.27 -5.42 -1.35
C VAL A 221 44.74 -5.08 -1.33
N LYS A 222 45.51 -5.77 -0.49
CA LYS A 222 46.99 -5.68 -0.50
C LYS A 222 47.53 -6.74 -1.44
N ASN A 223 48.21 -6.35 -2.51
CA ASN A 223 48.93 -7.29 -3.38
C ASN A 223 50.10 -7.92 -2.60
N VAL A 224 50.16 -9.25 -2.58
CA VAL A 224 51.19 -9.97 -1.80
C VAL A 224 52.60 -9.75 -2.36
N SER A 225 52.75 -9.75 -3.68
CA SER A 225 54.03 -9.63 -4.34
C SER A 225 54.60 -8.20 -4.27
N SER A 226 53.81 -7.19 -4.65
CA SER A 226 54.27 -5.80 -4.69
C SER A 226 54.08 -5.06 -3.36
N ARG A 227 53.36 -5.63 -2.39
CA ARG A 227 52.93 -5.03 -1.11
C ARG A 227 52.07 -3.75 -1.27
N LYS A 228 51.72 -3.36 -2.49
CA LYS A 228 50.92 -2.18 -2.77
C LYS A 228 49.43 -2.44 -2.44
N MET A 229 48.75 -1.38 -2.04
CA MET A 229 47.31 -1.38 -1.81
C MET A 229 46.61 -0.99 -3.11
N ILE A 230 45.58 -1.76 -3.48
CA ILE A 230 44.76 -1.51 -4.67
C ILE A 230 43.31 -1.58 -4.30
N TYR A 231 42.46 -0.97 -5.10
CA TYR A 231 41.02 -1.14 -5.04
C TYR A 231 40.60 -2.06 -6.17
N ALA A 232 39.71 -3.03 -5.84
CA ALA A 232 39.27 -4.00 -6.81
C ALA A 232 37.80 -4.38 -6.54
N ARG A 233 37.06 -4.60 -7.60
CA ARG A 233 35.65 -5.01 -7.53
C ARG A 233 35.53 -6.50 -7.32
N VAL A 234 34.67 -6.90 -6.39
CA VAL A 234 34.37 -8.32 -6.11
C VAL A 234 33.59 -8.90 -7.27
N MET A 235 34.12 -9.92 -7.91
CA MET A 235 33.49 -10.63 -9.03
C MET A 235 32.97 -12.01 -8.63
N GLY A 236 33.39 -12.53 -7.48
CA GLY A 236 32.99 -13.86 -7.01
C GLY A 236 33.72 -14.27 -5.72
N ASN A 237 33.58 -15.52 -5.38
CA ASN A 237 34.22 -16.07 -4.18
C ASN A 237 35.75 -15.95 -4.29
N SER A 238 36.34 -15.16 -3.38
CA SER A 238 37.80 -14.87 -3.35
C SER A 238 38.34 -14.36 -4.68
N LEU A 239 37.51 -13.73 -5.51
CA LEU A 239 37.87 -13.21 -6.82
C LEU A 239 37.54 -11.73 -6.91
N VAL A 240 38.55 -10.93 -7.28
CA VAL A 240 38.38 -9.49 -7.49
C VAL A 240 39.01 -9.03 -8.80
N ARG A 241 38.42 -8.02 -9.44
CA ARG A 241 38.92 -7.38 -10.65
C ARG A 241 39.36 -5.97 -10.31
N MET A 242 40.59 -5.60 -10.72
CA MET A 242 41.07 -4.24 -10.59
C MET A 242 40.31 -3.31 -11.53
N GLU A 243 39.85 -2.19 -11.01
CA GLU A 243 39.24 -1.10 -11.80
C GLU A 243 40.27 0.05 -11.95
N PHE A 244 40.17 0.71 -13.09
CA PHE A 244 40.98 1.89 -13.45
C PHE A 244 40.30 3.17 -12.97
#